data_aa032bbb89ff7bcfbacd41dd5c50e159
#
_entry.id   aa032bbb89ff7bcfbacd41dd5c50e159
#
_cell.length_a   1.000
_cell.length_b   1.000
_cell.length_c   1.000
_cell.angle_alpha   90.00
_cell.angle_beta   90.00
_cell.angle_gamma   90.00
#
_symmetry.space_group_name_H-M   'P 1'
#
loop_
_entity.id
_entity.type
_entity.pdbx_description
1 polymer ?
#
loop_
_entity_poly.entity_id
_entity_poly.type
_entity_poly.pdbx_seq_one_letter_code
_entity_poly.pdbx_strand_id
1 'polypeptide(L)'
;MNNFTKENAKSFQIKPLEHGHISIGVSETALNIFLLSKLEHFHKAYPLVKIKLSNHSSIQAVDALEKGIVDIAVVTSPINIKKPLHATSLYCFEEILIGGKEYESLSNEILDIQQISHYPFITLGKNTSTYTYYSNLFLNHKVPFHTDLEVATADQIFPLVKHNLGIGFYPKELISKDSDIFEIQTNIKNPEREILLVQDASRATNIATQKFIDTLSL
;
A
#
# COMPACT_ATOMS: atom_id res chain seq x y z
N MET A 1 22.40 -59.53 28.26
CA MET A 1 23.03 -58.23 28.58
C MET A 1 23.19 -57.45 27.29
N ASN A 2 22.37 -56.45 27.10
CA ASN A 2 22.70 -55.17 26.47
C ASN A 2 21.42 -54.33 26.36
N ASN A 3 21.27 -53.48 27.37
CA ASN A 3 20.33 -52.40 27.34
C ASN A 3 20.84 -51.35 26.36
N PHE A 4 20.15 -51.08 25.26
CA PHE A 4 20.28 -49.85 24.49
C PHE A 4 19.14 -48.92 24.89
N THR A 5 19.54 -47.91 25.62
CA THR A 5 18.78 -46.73 26.00
C THR A 5 18.18 -46.04 24.77
N LYS A 6 16.86 -45.97 24.75
CA LYS A 6 16.12 -45.07 23.84
C LYS A 6 16.38 -43.64 24.31
N GLU A 7 17.24 -42.92 23.60
CA GLU A 7 17.34 -41.48 23.72
C GLU A 7 16.03 -40.81 23.29
N ASN A 8 15.50 -40.03 24.22
CA ASN A 8 14.32 -39.22 24.04
C ASN A 8 14.56 -38.16 22.93
N ALA A 9 14.05 -38.41 21.75
CA ALA A 9 13.78 -37.34 20.78
C ALA A 9 12.69 -36.47 21.37
N LYS A 10 13.06 -35.37 22.04
CA LYS A 10 12.13 -34.28 22.36
C LYS A 10 11.65 -33.71 21.03
N SER A 11 10.48 -34.15 20.60
CA SER A 11 9.74 -33.44 19.57
C SER A 11 9.49 -32.00 20.09
N PHE A 12 10.11 -31.03 19.50
CA PHE A 12 9.75 -29.61 19.68
C PHE A 12 8.32 -29.46 19.15
N GLN A 13 7.33 -29.69 20.02
CA GLN A 13 5.97 -29.26 19.74
C GLN A 13 5.99 -27.74 19.77
N ILE A 14 5.95 -27.12 18.58
CA ILE A 14 5.69 -25.71 18.43
C ILE A 14 4.30 -25.49 19.02
N LYS A 15 4.23 -24.90 20.23
CA LYS A 15 2.95 -24.54 20.82
C LYS A 15 2.23 -23.61 19.83
N PRO A 16 0.93 -23.83 19.54
CA PRO A 16 0.18 -22.91 18.72
C PRO A 16 0.27 -21.50 19.33
N LEU A 17 0.36 -20.49 18.48
CA LEU A 17 0.38 -19.10 18.92
C LEU A 17 -0.99 -18.76 19.53
N GLU A 18 -1.08 -18.80 20.85
CA GLU A 18 -2.34 -18.54 21.58
C GLU A 18 -2.53 -17.05 21.85
N HIS A 19 -1.43 -16.30 22.06
CA HIS A 19 -1.45 -14.88 22.38
C HIS A 19 -0.27 -14.15 21.74
N GLY A 20 -0.44 -12.87 21.51
CA GLY A 20 0.60 -12.01 20.96
C GLY A 20 0.07 -10.63 20.59
N HIS A 21 0.94 -9.79 20.11
CA HIS A 21 0.55 -8.52 19.52
C HIS A 21 1.39 -8.26 18.27
N ILE A 22 0.80 -7.55 17.32
CA ILE A 22 1.45 -7.09 16.09
C ILE A 22 1.08 -5.62 15.93
N SER A 23 2.05 -4.75 15.68
CA SER A 23 1.83 -3.38 15.29
C SER A 23 2.33 -3.16 13.85
N ILE A 24 1.44 -2.64 12.99
CA ILE A 24 1.68 -2.49 11.56
C ILE A 24 1.48 -1.03 11.18
N GLY A 25 2.52 -0.41 10.63
CA GLY A 25 2.40 0.84 9.89
C GLY A 25 1.94 0.54 8.46
N VAL A 26 0.87 1.16 8.00
CA VAL A 26 0.28 0.81 6.71
C VAL A 26 -0.15 2.06 5.95
N SER A 27 0.09 2.06 4.62
CA SER A 27 -0.53 3.06 3.74
C SER A 27 -1.93 2.63 3.34
N GLU A 28 -2.83 3.59 3.12
CA GLU A 28 -4.25 3.34 2.82
C GLU A 28 -4.44 2.42 1.61
N THR A 29 -3.73 2.68 0.52
CA THR A 29 -3.77 1.84 -0.68
C THR A 29 -3.32 0.40 -0.39
N ALA A 30 -2.21 0.23 0.36
CA ALA A 30 -1.71 -1.10 0.70
C ALA A 30 -2.67 -1.86 1.62
N LEU A 31 -3.35 -1.15 2.52
CA LEU A 31 -4.38 -1.73 3.38
C LEU A 31 -5.53 -2.30 2.54
N ASN A 32 -6.11 -1.46 1.67
CA ASN A 32 -7.34 -1.82 0.95
C ASN A 32 -7.13 -2.82 -0.18
N ILE A 33 -6.02 -2.74 -0.92
CA ILE A 33 -5.77 -3.66 -2.03
C ILE A 33 -5.33 -5.04 -1.53
N PHE A 34 -4.48 -5.09 -0.50
CA PHE A 34 -3.77 -6.32 -0.16
C PHE A 34 -3.99 -6.78 1.28
N LEU A 35 -3.78 -5.88 2.24
CA LEU A 35 -3.58 -6.30 3.63
C LEU A 35 -4.87 -6.78 4.30
N LEU A 36 -6.05 -6.22 3.96
CA LEU A 36 -7.33 -6.57 4.59
C LEU A 36 -7.64 -8.05 4.47
N SER A 37 -7.47 -8.65 3.30
CA SER A 37 -7.72 -10.09 3.08
C SER A 37 -6.76 -10.97 3.89
N LYS A 38 -5.49 -10.55 4.01
CA LYS A 38 -4.47 -11.26 4.80
C LYS A 38 -4.74 -11.16 6.30
N LEU A 39 -5.17 -9.98 6.76
CA LEU A 39 -5.59 -9.76 8.15
C LEU A 39 -6.80 -10.61 8.52
N GLU A 40 -7.80 -10.70 7.64
CA GLU A 40 -8.97 -11.56 7.86
C GLU A 40 -8.56 -13.03 8.03
N HIS A 41 -7.73 -13.52 7.11
CA HIS A 41 -7.23 -14.89 7.17
C HIS A 41 -6.44 -15.16 8.45
N PHE A 42 -5.51 -14.26 8.80
CA PHE A 42 -4.69 -14.36 9.99
C PHE A 42 -5.52 -14.32 11.27
N HIS A 43 -6.48 -13.38 11.36
CA HIS A 43 -7.33 -13.25 12.54
C HIS A 43 -8.22 -14.49 12.77
N LYS A 44 -8.72 -15.13 11.69
CA LYS A 44 -9.45 -16.40 11.79
C LYS A 44 -8.56 -17.53 12.36
N ALA A 45 -7.29 -17.56 11.96
CA ALA A 45 -6.34 -18.58 12.42
C ALA A 45 -5.82 -18.32 13.86
N TYR A 46 -5.69 -17.04 14.25
CA TYR A 46 -5.11 -16.58 15.52
C TYR A 46 -5.98 -15.50 16.20
N PRO A 47 -7.19 -15.83 16.65
CA PRO A 47 -8.17 -14.84 17.11
C PRO A 47 -7.78 -14.11 18.40
N LEU A 48 -6.83 -14.62 19.17
CA LEU A 48 -6.36 -14.03 20.42
C LEU A 48 -5.12 -13.12 20.22
N VAL A 49 -4.59 -13.04 19.00
CA VAL A 49 -3.50 -12.11 18.68
C VAL A 49 -4.10 -10.70 18.50
N LYS A 50 -3.56 -9.75 19.26
CA LYS A 50 -3.95 -8.33 19.13
C LYS A 50 -3.22 -7.69 17.94
N ILE A 51 -3.97 -7.06 17.05
CA ILE A 51 -3.43 -6.36 15.88
C ILE A 51 -3.68 -4.87 16.07
N LYS A 52 -2.62 -4.06 16.00
CA LYS A 52 -2.67 -2.60 15.97
C LYS A 52 -2.29 -2.13 14.58
N LEU A 53 -3.19 -1.45 13.89
CA LEU A 53 -2.93 -0.79 12.63
C LEU A 53 -2.74 0.71 12.87
N SER A 54 -1.75 1.29 12.23
CA SER A 54 -1.52 2.73 12.20
C SER A 54 -1.50 3.18 10.76
N ASN A 55 -2.52 3.94 10.35
CA ASN A 55 -2.63 4.47 8.99
C ASN A 55 -1.69 5.67 8.83
N HIS A 56 -0.86 5.63 7.80
CA HIS A 56 0.18 6.60 7.53
C HIS A 56 0.39 6.78 6.02
N SER A 57 1.05 7.87 5.62
CA SER A 57 1.71 7.86 4.31
C SER A 57 2.85 6.80 4.31
N SER A 58 3.26 6.33 3.12
CA SER A 58 4.35 5.34 3.03
C SER A 58 5.62 5.80 3.75
N ILE A 59 5.96 7.09 3.65
CA ILE A 59 7.14 7.68 4.33
C ILE A 59 6.97 7.62 5.84
N GLN A 60 5.81 8.02 6.37
CA GLN A 60 5.54 8.01 7.81
C GLN A 60 5.50 6.59 8.39
N ALA A 61 4.99 5.61 7.64
CA ALA A 61 4.97 4.21 8.08
C ALA A 61 6.39 3.65 8.20
N VAL A 62 7.27 3.96 7.25
CA VAL A 62 8.69 3.57 7.31
C VAL A 62 9.41 4.26 8.46
N ASP A 63 9.17 5.55 8.67
CA ASP A 63 9.73 6.31 9.80
C ASP A 63 9.27 5.72 11.16
N ALA A 64 8.00 5.33 11.29
CA ALA A 64 7.50 4.65 12.47
C ALA A 64 8.18 3.29 12.72
N LEU A 65 8.49 2.54 11.65
CA LEU A 65 9.26 1.31 11.74
C LEU A 65 10.70 1.58 12.18
N GLU A 66 11.39 2.57 11.61
CA GLU A 66 12.75 2.96 12.01
C GLU A 66 12.82 3.33 13.50
N LYS A 67 11.81 4.03 14.00
CA LYS A 67 11.68 4.41 15.41
C LYS A 67 11.23 3.26 16.33
N GLY A 68 10.87 2.09 15.79
CA GLY A 68 10.36 0.95 16.56
C GLY A 68 8.97 1.16 17.16
N ILE A 69 8.20 2.08 16.61
CA ILE A 69 6.79 2.32 16.99
C ILE A 69 5.88 1.22 16.43
N VAL A 70 6.26 0.66 15.28
CA VAL A 70 5.60 -0.49 14.65
C VAL A 70 6.60 -1.62 14.41
N ASP A 71 6.10 -2.86 14.33
CA ASP A 71 6.91 -4.06 14.12
C ASP A 71 7.30 -4.24 12.65
N ILE A 72 6.39 -3.89 11.74
CA ILE A 72 6.55 -3.94 10.29
C ILE A 72 5.83 -2.76 9.64
N ALA A 73 6.20 -2.44 8.39
CA ALA A 73 5.44 -1.51 7.58
C ALA A 73 5.00 -2.17 6.26
N VAL A 74 3.75 -1.91 5.82
CA VAL A 74 3.22 -2.35 4.53
C VAL A 74 2.79 -1.10 3.76
N VAL A 75 3.55 -0.78 2.71
CA VAL A 75 3.52 0.53 2.05
C VAL A 75 3.52 0.39 0.53
N THR A 76 3.25 1.49 -0.17
CA THR A 76 3.32 1.55 -1.63
C THR A 76 4.64 2.15 -2.11
N SER A 77 5.19 1.61 -3.21
CA SER A 77 6.32 2.20 -3.94
C SER A 77 5.93 3.52 -4.64
N PRO A 78 6.87 4.39 -5.03
CA PRO A 78 8.28 4.30 -4.68
C PRO A 78 8.54 4.72 -3.23
N ILE A 79 9.49 4.08 -2.59
CA ILE A 79 9.97 4.45 -1.26
C ILE A 79 11.47 4.22 -1.17
N ASN A 80 12.19 5.14 -0.58
CA ASN A 80 13.63 5.01 -0.38
C ASN A 80 13.90 4.23 0.90
N ILE A 81 14.37 3.00 0.75
CA ILE A 81 14.69 2.10 1.86
C ILE A 81 16.20 2.04 2.03
N LYS A 82 16.67 2.26 3.25
CA LYS A 82 18.10 2.20 3.62
C LYS A 82 18.34 1.13 4.68
N LYS A 83 19.51 0.51 4.65
CA LYS A 83 19.93 -0.41 5.71
C LYS A 83 19.85 0.29 7.08
N PRO A 84 19.40 -0.39 8.15
CA PRO A 84 19.14 -1.84 8.24
C PRO A 84 17.77 -2.29 7.70
N LEU A 85 16.94 -1.38 7.21
CA LEU A 85 15.65 -1.75 6.62
C LEU A 85 15.84 -2.47 5.28
N HIS A 86 14.94 -3.39 5.00
CA HIS A 86 14.81 -4.05 3.69
C HIS A 86 13.34 -4.14 3.28
N ALA A 87 13.10 -4.14 1.99
CA ALA A 87 11.76 -4.23 1.42
C ALA A 87 11.63 -5.49 0.56
N THR A 88 10.48 -6.14 0.66
CA THR A 88 10.07 -7.27 -0.17
C THR A 88 8.79 -6.91 -0.90
N SER A 89 8.74 -7.11 -2.22
CA SER A 89 7.52 -6.89 -3.00
C SER A 89 6.49 -7.97 -2.68
N LEU A 90 5.25 -7.55 -2.40
CA LEU A 90 4.12 -8.43 -2.08
C LEU A 90 3.11 -8.49 -3.22
N TYR A 91 2.88 -7.37 -3.89
CA TYR A 91 1.84 -7.25 -4.91
C TYR A 91 2.13 -6.08 -5.84
N CYS A 92 1.82 -6.22 -7.14
CA CYS A 92 1.85 -5.14 -8.12
C CYS A 92 0.43 -4.69 -8.44
N PHE A 93 0.22 -3.38 -8.55
CA PHE A 93 -1.07 -2.80 -8.90
C PHE A 93 -0.91 -1.67 -9.90
N GLU A 94 -1.96 -1.40 -10.65
CA GLU A 94 -2.01 -0.35 -11.64
C GLU A 94 -2.87 0.82 -11.15
N GLU A 95 -2.42 2.05 -11.38
CA GLU A 95 -3.24 3.24 -11.17
C GLU A 95 -3.71 3.78 -12.54
N ILE A 96 -5.00 4.09 -12.65
CA ILE A 96 -5.59 4.66 -13.85
C ILE A 96 -6.05 6.08 -13.55
N LEU A 97 -6.07 6.92 -14.59
CA LEU A 97 -6.63 8.27 -14.48
C LEU A 97 -8.15 8.18 -14.48
N ILE A 98 -8.80 8.80 -13.50
CA ILE A 98 -10.25 8.77 -13.34
C ILE A 98 -10.84 10.17 -13.29
N GLY A 99 -12.08 10.29 -13.79
CA GLY A 99 -12.91 11.48 -13.72
C GLY A 99 -14.34 11.14 -13.31
N GLY A 100 -15.03 12.08 -12.70
CA GLY A 100 -16.45 11.97 -12.38
C GLY A 100 -17.33 12.28 -13.59
N LYS A 101 -18.64 12.38 -13.36
CA LYS A 101 -19.67 12.53 -14.40
C LYS A 101 -19.45 13.71 -15.35
N GLU A 102 -18.96 14.85 -14.84
CA GLU A 102 -18.68 16.03 -15.67
C GLU A 102 -17.48 15.82 -16.62
N TYR A 103 -16.63 14.83 -16.35
CA TYR A 103 -15.49 14.45 -17.16
C TYR A 103 -15.76 13.22 -18.05
N GLU A 104 -17.00 12.72 -18.13
CA GLU A 104 -17.36 11.53 -18.90
C GLU A 104 -16.95 11.63 -20.38
N SER A 105 -17.04 12.82 -20.97
CA SER A 105 -16.62 13.05 -22.37
C SER A 105 -15.15 12.71 -22.61
N LEU A 106 -14.29 12.85 -21.61
CA LEU A 106 -12.84 12.56 -21.72
C LEU A 106 -12.58 11.06 -21.83
N SER A 107 -13.51 10.19 -21.44
CA SER A 107 -13.37 8.74 -21.60
C SER A 107 -13.40 8.27 -23.06
N ASN A 108 -13.86 9.13 -23.97
CA ASN A 108 -13.92 8.87 -25.41
C ASN A 108 -12.68 9.34 -26.18
N GLU A 109 -11.71 9.92 -25.49
CA GLU A 109 -10.50 10.50 -26.05
C GLU A 109 -9.27 9.86 -25.42
N ILE A 110 -8.13 9.94 -26.11
CA ILE A 110 -6.82 9.56 -25.55
C ILE A 110 -6.06 10.85 -25.28
N LEU A 111 -5.93 11.19 -24.00
CA LEU A 111 -5.26 12.43 -23.60
C LEU A 111 -3.75 12.26 -23.49
N ASP A 112 -3.01 13.26 -23.89
CA ASP A 112 -1.60 13.38 -23.52
C ASP A 112 -1.45 14.10 -22.17
N ILE A 113 -0.24 14.04 -21.60
CA ILE A 113 0.02 14.60 -20.26
C ILE A 113 -0.11 16.14 -20.24
N GLN A 114 0.10 16.81 -21.38
CA GLN A 114 -0.12 18.25 -21.53
C GLN A 114 -1.61 18.59 -21.44
N GLN A 115 -2.45 17.81 -22.10
CA GLN A 115 -3.90 17.97 -22.03
C GLN A 115 -4.42 17.70 -20.61
N ILE A 116 -3.90 16.65 -19.94
CA ILE A 116 -4.22 16.34 -18.54
C ILE A 116 -3.94 17.54 -17.63
N SER A 117 -2.85 18.26 -17.85
CA SER A 117 -2.46 19.43 -17.02
C SER A 117 -3.42 20.63 -17.10
N HIS A 118 -4.39 20.62 -18.00
CA HIS A 118 -5.41 21.66 -18.10
C HIS A 118 -6.63 21.42 -17.23
N TYR A 119 -6.73 20.25 -16.61
CA TYR A 119 -7.85 19.90 -15.72
C TYR A 119 -7.44 20.01 -14.25
N PRO A 120 -8.38 20.36 -13.36
CA PRO A 120 -8.13 20.34 -11.93
C PRO A 120 -7.63 18.95 -11.50
N PHE A 121 -6.47 18.89 -10.83
CA PHE A 121 -5.82 17.64 -10.49
C PHE A 121 -5.82 17.39 -8.97
N ILE A 122 -6.27 16.21 -8.58
CA ILE A 122 -6.39 15.76 -7.18
C ILE A 122 -5.28 14.74 -6.90
N THR A 123 -4.47 15.00 -5.87
CA THR A 123 -3.42 14.07 -5.44
C THR A 123 -3.11 14.22 -3.96
N LEU A 124 -2.24 13.36 -3.43
CA LEU A 124 -1.75 13.47 -2.06
C LEU A 124 -0.80 14.67 -1.92
N GLY A 125 -0.66 15.16 -0.70
CA GLY A 125 0.18 16.31 -0.38
C GLY A 125 1.67 16.11 -0.66
N LYS A 126 2.41 17.22 -0.79
CA LYS A 126 3.83 17.31 -1.21
C LYS A 126 4.81 16.46 -0.40
N ASN A 127 4.47 16.12 0.84
CA ASN A 127 5.33 15.32 1.72
C ASN A 127 5.09 13.80 1.56
N THR A 128 4.51 13.36 0.45
CA THR A 128 4.24 11.94 0.17
C THR A 128 5.07 11.43 -0.99
N SER A 129 5.36 10.13 -0.99
CA SER A 129 6.02 9.48 -2.13
C SER A 129 5.16 9.50 -3.39
N THR A 130 3.84 9.46 -3.25
CA THR A 130 2.88 9.54 -4.35
C THR A 130 2.95 10.88 -5.06
N TYR A 131 2.97 11.99 -4.32
CA TYR A 131 3.17 13.32 -4.92
C TYR A 131 4.49 13.39 -5.71
N THR A 132 5.59 12.94 -5.09
CA THR A 132 6.90 12.92 -5.75
C THR A 132 6.87 12.06 -7.01
N TYR A 133 6.19 10.93 -6.98
CA TYR A 133 6.04 10.05 -8.14
C TYR A 133 5.35 10.75 -9.30
N TYR A 134 4.18 11.36 -9.09
CA TYR A 134 3.45 12.07 -10.15
C TYR A 134 4.16 13.35 -10.60
N SER A 135 4.75 14.10 -9.67
CA SER A 135 5.56 15.27 -10.03
C SER A 135 6.69 14.88 -10.99
N ASN A 136 7.39 13.76 -10.74
CA ASN A 136 8.42 13.25 -11.64
C ASN A 136 7.83 12.74 -12.98
N LEU A 137 6.67 12.10 -12.96
CA LEU A 137 6.00 11.65 -14.17
C LEU A 137 5.72 12.85 -15.12
N PHE A 138 5.15 13.92 -14.62
CA PHE A 138 4.89 15.13 -15.41
C PHE A 138 6.18 15.81 -15.87
N LEU A 139 7.16 15.92 -14.96
CA LEU A 139 8.44 16.55 -15.27
C LEU A 139 9.21 15.79 -16.36
N ASN A 140 9.17 14.46 -16.38
CA ASN A 140 9.80 13.63 -17.41
C ASN A 140 9.20 13.90 -18.81
N HIS A 141 7.94 14.33 -18.86
CA HIS A 141 7.28 14.77 -20.09
C HIS A 141 7.39 16.27 -20.35
N LYS A 142 8.21 16.99 -19.55
CA LYS A 142 8.43 18.46 -19.63
C LYS A 142 7.15 19.28 -19.40
N VAL A 143 6.22 18.74 -18.63
CA VAL A 143 4.98 19.41 -18.21
C VAL A 143 5.08 19.78 -16.74
N PRO A 144 4.81 21.02 -16.34
CA PRO A 144 4.73 21.39 -14.93
C PRO A 144 3.62 20.62 -14.23
N PHE A 145 3.92 20.11 -13.04
CA PHE A 145 2.93 19.43 -12.21
C PHE A 145 2.25 20.43 -11.28
N HIS A 146 0.97 20.67 -11.54
CA HIS A 146 0.13 21.52 -10.71
C HIS A 146 -0.94 20.65 -10.04
N THR A 147 -1.26 20.95 -8.80
CA THR A 147 -2.29 20.28 -8.04
C THR A 147 -3.29 21.30 -7.55
N ASP A 148 -4.56 21.07 -7.79
CA ASP A 148 -5.63 21.97 -7.37
C ASP A 148 -6.19 21.54 -6.00
N LEU A 149 -6.22 20.22 -5.73
CA LEU A 149 -6.62 19.68 -4.45
C LEU A 149 -5.56 18.70 -3.93
N GLU A 150 -5.06 18.99 -2.74
CA GLU A 150 -4.16 18.10 -2.00
C GLU A 150 -4.91 17.42 -0.86
N VAL A 151 -4.82 16.09 -0.80
CA VAL A 151 -5.47 15.27 0.23
C VAL A 151 -4.45 14.57 1.12
N ALA A 152 -4.87 14.19 2.32
CA ALA A 152 -3.99 13.55 3.30
C ALA A 152 -3.80 12.05 3.01
N THR A 153 -4.86 11.37 2.55
CA THR A 153 -4.90 9.91 2.33
C THR A 153 -5.54 9.58 0.98
N ALA A 154 -5.17 8.43 0.40
CA ALA A 154 -5.59 8.06 -0.95
C ALA A 154 -7.10 7.79 -1.08
N ASP A 155 -7.76 7.34 -0.02
CA ASP A 155 -9.21 7.11 0.03
C ASP A 155 -10.04 8.38 -0.21
N GLN A 156 -9.45 9.55 0.05
CA GLN A 156 -10.10 10.85 -0.19
C GLN A 156 -10.16 11.23 -1.68
N ILE A 157 -9.31 10.67 -2.54
CA ILE A 157 -9.27 10.99 -3.97
C ILE A 157 -10.58 10.56 -4.64
N PHE A 158 -10.99 9.30 -4.46
CA PHE A 158 -12.16 8.74 -5.12
C PHE A 158 -13.45 9.53 -4.87
N PRO A 159 -13.86 9.88 -3.64
CA PRO A 159 -15.06 10.67 -3.40
C PRO A 159 -14.97 12.08 -3.98
N LEU A 160 -13.80 12.72 -3.99
CA LEU A 160 -13.62 14.04 -4.58
C LEU A 160 -13.78 14.01 -6.10
N VAL A 161 -13.19 13.01 -6.76
CA VAL A 161 -13.38 12.78 -8.21
C VAL A 161 -14.85 12.50 -8.51
N LYS A 162 -15.52 11.65 -7.72
CA LYS A 162 -16.94 11.36 -7.89
C LYS A 162 -17.83 12.62 -7.78
N HIS A 163 -17.42 13.59 -6.98
CA HIS A 163 -18.09 14.89 -6.85
C HIS A 163 -17.64 15.94 -7.87
N ASN A 164 -16.90 15.52 -8.93
CA ASN A 164 -16.46 16.37 -10.04
C ASN A 164 -15.50 17.51 -9.64
N LEU A 165 -14.77 17.37 -8.56
CA LEU A 165 -13.80 18.39 -8.10
C LEU A 165 -12.49 18.36 -8.88
N GLY A 166 -12.31 17.40 -9.77
CA GLY A 166 -11.16 17.24 -10.62
C GLY A 166 -10.97 15.79 -11.07
N ILE A 167 -9.83 15.56 -11.71
CA ILE A 167 -9.39 14.22 -12.13
C ILE A 167 -8.18 13.81 -11.26
N GLY A 168 -7.88 12.50 -11.20
CA GLY A 168 -6.75 12.01 -10.43
C GLY A 168 -6.43 10.56 -10.74
N PHE A 169 -5.20 10.15 -10.44
CA PHE A 169 -4.83 8.74 -10.51
C PHE A 169 -5.35 7.99 -9.28
N TYR A 170 -5.89 6.79 -9.53
CA TYR A 170 -6.45 5.96 -8.48
C TYR A 170 -6.24 4.47 -8.80
N PRO A 171 -6.03 3.60 -7.79
CA PRO A 171 -5.86 2.17 -8.01
C PRO A 171 -7.08 1.56 -8.69
N LYS A 172 -6.85 0.88 -9.81
CA LYS A 172 -7.90 0.26 -10.61
C LYS A 172 -8.71 -0.77 -9.83
N GLU A 173 -8.05 -1.50 -8.94
CA GLU A 173 -8.64 -2.54 -8.11
C GLU A 173 -9.66 -2.01 -7.09
N LEU A 174 -9.57 -0.74 -6.74
CA LEU A 174 -10.46 -0.11 -5.74
C LEU A 174 -11.67 0.59 -6.35
N ILE A 175 -11.81 0.59 -7.68
CA ILE A 175 -12.94 1.22 -8.36
C ILE A 175 -14.13 0.27 -8.36
N SER A 176 -15.24 0.70 -7.75
CA SER A 176 -16.49 -0.06 -7.80
C SER A 176 -17.17 0.08 -9.17
N LYS A 177 -17.72 -1.03 -9.69
CA LYS A 177 -18.36 -1.06 -11.03
C LYS A 177 -19.62 -0.18 -11.15
N ASP A 178 -20.25 0.15 -10.04
CA ASP A 178 -21.50 0.94 -10.00
C ASP A 178 -21.24 2.44 -9.70
N SER A 179 -20.00 2.89 -9.87
CA SER A 179 -19.63 4.28 -9.63
C SER A 179 -19.84 5.12 -10.89
N ASP A 180 -20.31 6.37 -10.71
CA ASP A 180 -20.31 7.40 -11.77
C ASP A 180 -18.86 7.92 -11.98
N ILE A 181 -17.94 6.98 -12.17
CA ILE A 181 -16.50 7.21 -12.39
C ILE A 181 -16.12 6.63 -13.73
N PHE A 182 -15.37 7.38 -14.50
CA PHE A 182 -14.94 7.06 -15.85
C PHE A 182 -13.41 7.00 -15.88
N GLU A 183 -12.88 5.94 -16.48
CA GLU A 183 -11.46 5.86 -16.82
C GLU A 183 -11.17 6.82 -17.97
N ILE A 184 -10.18 7.67 -17.80
CA ILE A 184 -9.70 8.60 -18.84
C ILE A 184 -8.47 7.95 -19.48
N GLN A 185 -8.57 7.63 -20.76
CA GLN A 185 -7.48 7.00 -21.50
C GLN A 185 -6.35 7.99 -21.74
N THR A 186 -5.10 7.55 -21.58
CA THR A 186 -3.93 8.39 -21.78
C THR A 186 -2.94 7.73 -22.75
N ASN A 187 -2.14 8.55 -23.44
CA ASN A 187 -1.06 8.05 -24.30
C ASN A 187 0.22 7.71 -23.51
N ILE A 188 0.23 7.91 -22.19
CA ILE A 188 1.29 7.46 -21.31
C ILE A 188 0.94 6.09 -20.71
N LYS A 189 1.98 5.31 -20.39
CA LYS A 189 1.76 4.06 -19.67
C LYS A 189 1.16 4.35 -18.29
N ASN A 190 0.09 3.63 -17.94
CA ASN A 190 -0.48 3.72 -16.62
C ASN A 190 0.58 3.43 -15.53
N PRO A 191 0.56 4.19 -14.44
CA PRO A 191 1.50 3.96 -13.35
C PRO A 191 1.37 2.56 -12.75
N GLU A 192 2.44 1.78 -12.81
CA GLU A 192 2.56 0.51 -12.10
C GLU A 192 3.31 0.75 -10.79
N ARG A 193 2.74 0.28 -9.70
CA ARG A 193 3.32 0.42 -8.36
C ARG A 193 3.28 -0.91 -7.62
N GLU A 194 4.05 -1.00 -6.55
CA GLU A 194 4.15 -2.21 -5.74
C GLU A 194 3.68 -1.94 -4.31
N ILE A 195 3.10 -2.95 -3.71
CA ILE A 195 2.92 -3.03 -2.26
C ILE A 195 4.13 -3.76 -1.70
N LEU A 196 4.79 -3.13 -0.76
CA LEU A 196 6.05 -3.58 -0.16
C LEU A 196 5.87 -3.88 1.32
N LEU A 197 6.37 -5.03 1.76
CA LEU A 197 6.66 -5.29 3.17
C LEU A 197 8.03 -4.71 3.50
N VAL A 198 8.10 -3.84 4.50
CA VAL A 198 9.35 -3.29 5.00
C VAL A 198 9.61 -3.82 6.41
N GLN A 199 10.81 -4.32 6.64
CA GLN A 199 11.27 -4.92 7.89
C GLN A 199 12.60 -4.34 8.30
N ASP A 200 12.87 -4.34 9.60
CA ASP A 200 14.17 -3.93 10.17
C ASP A 200 15.01 -5.18 10.50
N ALA A 201 16.06 -5.41 9.71
CA ALA A 201 16.97 -6.55 9.90
C ALA A 201 17.81 -6.47 11.17
N SER A 202 17.88 -5.31 11.83
CA SER A 202 18.63 -5.14 13.08
C SER A 202 17.83 -5.54 14.32
N ARG A 203 16.51 -5.77 14.18
CA ARG A 203 15.59 -6.11 15.28
C ARG A 203 15.06 -7.52 15.18
N ALA A 204 14.97 -8.19 16.33
CA ALA A 204 14.31 -9.48 16.40
C ALA A 204 12.79 -9.31 16.20
N THR A 205 12.25 -10.03 15.27
CA THR A 205 10.80 -10.10 15.04
C THR A 205 10.14 -10.99 16.09
N ASN A 206 9.06 -10.53 16.74
CA ASN A 206 8.32 -11.38 17.66
C ASN A 206 7.57 -12.52 16.92
N ILE A 207 7.20 -13.58 17.64
CA ILE A 207 6.61 -14.79 17.06
C ILE A 207 5.29 -14.48 16.32
N ALA A 208 4.46 -13.59 16.86
CA ALA A 208 3.18 -13.23 16.24
C ALA A 208 3.39 -12.49 14.92
N THR A 209 4.31 -11.53 14.91
CA THR A 209 4.69 -10.79 13.71
C THR A 209 5.29 -11.71 12.65
N GLN A 210 6.18 -12.65 13.04
CA GLN A 210 6.75 -13.60 12.09
C GLN A 210 5.67 -14.50 11.47
N LYS A 211 4.75 -15.02 12.27
CA LYS A 211 3.61 -15.81 11.77
C LYS A 211 2.72 -15.03 10.83
N PHE A 212 2.53 -13.72 11.09
CA PHE A 212 1.79 -12.87 10.19
C PHE A 212 2.54 -12.68 8.86
N ILE A 213 3.84 -12.39 8.90
CA ILE A 213 4.68 -12.27 7.71
C ILE A 213 4.61 -13.54 6.85
N ASP A 214 4.66 -14.72 7.47
CA ASP A 214 4.55 -16.00 6.78
C ASP A 214 3.23 -16.12 5.98
N THR A 215 2.15 -15.46 6.43
CA THR A 215 0.85 -15.45 5.73
C THR A 215 0.78 -14.48 4.56
N LEU A 216 1.68 -13.50 4.48
CA LEU A 216 1.69 -12.53 3.39
C LEU A 216 2.18 -13.13 2.06
N SER A 217 3.00 -14.17 2.14
CA SER A 217 3.59 -14.85 0.98
C SER A 217 2.72 -15.99 0.40
N LEU A 218 1.56 -16.26 1.01
CA LEU A 218 0.55 -17.22 0.57
C LEU A 218 -0.56 -16.51 -0.22
#